data_abce78fa8bb49bdec6471e1eb459f685
#
_entry.id   abce78fa8bb49bdec6471e1eb459f685
#
_cell.length_a   1.000
_cell.length_b   1.000
_cell.length_c   1.000
_cell.angle_alpha   90.00
_cell.angle_beta   90.00
_cell.angle_gamma   90.00
#
_symmetry.space_group_name_H-M   'P 1'
#
loop_
_entity.id
_entity.type
_entity.pdbx_description
1 polymer ?
#
loop_
_entity_poly.entity_id
_entity_poly.type
_entity_poly.pdbx_seq_one_letter_code
_entity_poly.pdbx_strand_id
1 'polypeptide(L)'
;MVRFSKIILTLLILSFSFQAQAKNPPPGSGTSDIPANILIMLDTSGSMNSKLYSSVQVYYPLDVATDSAGNVYVMEYYNNRIKVFDSSGAYLRSFGGYGNGCNQWQYARQFTIYNDVIYIADTYGRKVKSFTLTGQCKDIGTSGVSYPHAIAVNSNYVFIGGPQNSIGVSDHRLNQRTTQSINSNYLSYAWGMSINPAGNKLAIADYNKNHVVEFSISGDWLTYTQKTSSTYSSGNGYFQRPTDTGYDSSGNIYVADLYAHRVQKFNSSLVYQAKVGSYSTSSGFRYPYGMYVDSNDKIYATDFYNYAVRQYDTSLSETATYGGGAGTRLSAAKKVIKKIVSNTDLTSGANFGLMEWGTRH
;
A
#
# COMPACT_ATOMS: atom_id res chain seq x y z
N MET A 1 -5.43 40.79 9.98
CA MET A 1 -4.13 40.77 9.23
C MET A 1 -3.17 39.94 10.07
N VAL A 2 -3.15 38.63 9.87
CA VAL A 2 -2.29 37.68 10.59
C VAL A 2 -1.24 37.18 9.61
N ARG A 3 0.01 37.49 9.89
CA ARG A 3 1.17 37.09 9.08
C ARG A 3 1.44 35.59 9.34
N PHE A 4 1.26 34.75 8.33
CA PHE A 4 1.78 33.39 8.33
C PHE A 4 3.30 33.44 8.17
N SER A 5 4.02 33.12 9.22
CA SER A 5 5.46 32.89 9.18
C SER A 5 5.69 31.53 8.49
N LYS A 6 6.28 31.56 7.28
CA LYS A 6 6.81 30.39 6.62
C LYS A 6 8.01 29.91 7.42
N ILE A 7 7.84 28.86 8.19
CA ILE A 7 8.97 28.11 8.73
C ILE A 7 9.54 27.27 7.57
N ILE A 8 10.52 27.81 6.88
CA ILE A 8 11.40 27.06 6.01
C ILE A 8 12.24 26.20 6.95
N LEU A 9 11.95 24.90 7.01
CA LEU A 9 12.84 23.92 7.61
C LEU A 9 14.03 23.77 6.67
N THR A 10 14.95 24.70 6.74
CA THR A 10 16.28 24.56 6.13
C THR A 10 16.93 23.41 6.89
N LEU A 11 17.07 22.26 6.21
CA LEU A 11 17.96 21.21 6.65
C LEU A 11 19.36 21.85 6.59
N LEU A 12 19.83 22.41 7.68
CA LEU A 12 21.19 22.85 7.84
C LEU A 12 22.03 21.58 7.81
N ILE A 13 22.40 21.13 6.61
CA ILE A 13 23.58 20.29 6.45
C ILE A 13 24.72 21.23 6.83
N LEU A 14 25.01 21.32 8.11
CA LEU A 14 26.26 21.82 8.57
C LEU A 14 27.32 20.87 8.04
N SER A 15 27.79 21.15 6.83
CA SER A 15 29.11 20.74 6.39
C SER A 15 30.11 21.45 7.30
N PHE A 16 30.25 20.95 8.50
CA PHE A 16 31.46 21.21 9.25
C PHE A 16 32.58 20.51 8.48
N SER A 17 33.21 21.23 7.56
CA SER A 17 34.56 20.97 7.20
C SER A 17 35.41 21.26 8.45
N PHE A 18 35.41 20.33 9.39
CA PHE A 18 36.52 20.25 10.32
C PHE A 18 37.73 19.90 9.46
N GLN A 19 38.47 20.91 9.04
CA GLN A 19 39.87 20.69 8.82
C GLN A 19 40.46 20.36 10.20
N ALA A 20 40.36 19.06 10.56
CA ALA A 20 41.23 18.53 11.58
C ALA A 20 42.64 18.76 11.01
N GLN A 21 43.32 19.78 11.47
CA GLN A 21 44.80 19.83 11.33
C GLN A 21 45.26 18.55 12.04
N ALA A 22 45.64 17.58 11.23
CA ALA A 22 46.30 16.40 11.71
C ALA A 22 47.51 16.88 12.47
N LYS A 23 47.52 16.83 13.82
CA LYS A 23 48.73 16.90 14.60
C LYS A 23 49.63 15.80 14.04
N ASN A 24 50.84 16.19 13.59
CA ASN A 24 51.78 15.23 13.10
C ASN A 24 51.88 14.07 14.11
N PRO A 25 51.74 12.83 13.66
CA PRO A 25 51.85 11.69 14.56
C PRO A 25 53.19 11.73 15.28
N PRO A 26 53.28 11.28 16.54
CA PRO A 26 54.54 11.24 17.27
C PRO A 26 55.60 10.46 16.47
N PRO A 27 56.90 10.89 16.51
CA PRO A 27 57.93 10.16 15.81
C PRO A 27 57.96 8.68 16.25
N GLY A 28 57.82 7.75 15.29
CA GLY A 28 57.80 6.32 15.54
C GLY A 28 56.44 5.62 15.36
N SER A 29 55.35 6.36 15.07
CA SER A 29 54.09 5.75 14.65
C SER A 29 54.20 5.43 13.15
N GLY A 30 54.25 4.14 12.81
CA GLY A 30 54.15 3.68 11.42
C GLY A 30 52.85 4.16 10.77
N THR A 31 52.85 4.26 9.48
CA THR A 31 51.68 4.57 8.64
C THR A 31 50.69 3.40 8.69
N SER A 32 50.05 3.17 9.83
CA SER A 32 48.86 2.32 9.89
C SER A 32 47.66 3.23 9.72
N ASP A 33 46.90 3.03 8.68
CA ASP A 33 45.56 3.63 8.53
C ASP A 33 44.73 3.24 9.76
N ILE A 34 44.71 4.14 10.77
CA ILE A 34 43.80 3.97 11.92
C ILE A 34 42.41 4.30 11.42
N PRO A 35 41.45 3.34 11.40
CA PRO A 35 40.11 3.60 10.98
C PRO A 35 39.51 4.77 11.77
N ALA A 36 38.83 5.67 11.09
CA ALA A 36 38.15 6.78 11.76
C ALA A 36 37.09 6.23 12.73
N ASN A 37 37.17 6.68 13.99
CA ASN A 37 36.14 6.38 14.98
C ASN A 37 35.08 7.44 14.92
N ILE A 38 33.86 7.06 14.47
CA ILE A 38 32.71 7.96 14.33
C ILE A 38 31.72 7.66 15.46
N LEU A 39 31.55 8.61 16.36
CA LEU A 39 30.52 8.56 17.40
C LEU A 39 29.27 9.29 16.94
N ILE A 40 28.17 8.57 16.79
CA ILE A 40 26.86 9.14 16.51
C ILE A 40 26.14 9.33 17.85
N MET A 41 25.82 10.59 18.17
CA MET A 41 25.05 10.94 19.35
C MET A 41 23.60 11.18 18.98
N LEU A 42 22.68 10.51 19.66
CA LEU A 42 21.25 10.60 19.41
C LEU A 42 20.53 11.16 20.64
N ASP A 43 19.88 12.30 20.48
CA ASP A 43 18.98 12.85 21.51
C ASP A 43 17.73 11.97 21.60
N THR A 44 17.45 11.48 22.82
CA THR A 44 16.25 10.69 23.13
C THR A 44 15.33 11.40 24.10
N SER A 45 15.49 12.74 24.27
CA SER A 45 14.64 13.57 25.13
C SER A 45 13.16 13.49 24.74
N GLY A 46 12.27 13.96 25.62
CA GLY A 46 10.82 13.92 25.39
C GLY A 46 10.37 14.64 24.10
N SER A 47 11.11 15.67 23.65
CA SER A 47 10.84 16.35 22.37
C SER A 47 11.02 15.46 21.15
N MET A 48 11.91 14.48 21.23
CA MET A 48 12.15 13.50 20.16
C MET A 48 11.03 12.45 20.08
N ASN A 49 10.21 12.32 21.10
CA ASN A 49 9.02 11.47 21.09
C ASN A 49 7.79 12.16 20.48
N SER A 50 7.89 13.44 20.10
CA SER A 50 6.81 14.12 19.41
C SER A 50 6.59 13.54 18.02
N LYS A 51 5.31 13.43 17.62
CA LYS A 51 4.93 12.88 16.31
C LYS A 51 5.41 13.80 15.19
N LEU A 52 6.08 13.20 14.20
CA LEU A 52 6.37 13.88 12.93
C LEU A 52 5.13 13.80 12.03
N TYR A 53 4.40 14.88 11.91
CA TYR A 53 3.37 15.05 10.88
C TYR A 53 4.08 15.49 9.59
N SER A 54 4.48 14.55 8.75
CA SER A 54 5.09 14.86 7.47
C SER A 54 4.12 14.63 6.31
N SER A 55 4.38 15.28 5.18
CA SER A 55 3.68 15.02 3.90
C SER A 55 3.81 13.56 3.44
N VAL A 56 4.78 12.84 3.97
CA VAL A 56 5.07 11.42 3.72
C VAL A 56 4.07 10.48 4.43
N GLN A 57 3.39 10.95 5.50
CA GLN A 57 2.46 10.10 6.24
C GLN A 57 1.21 9.78 5.41
N VAL A 58 0.80 8.52 5.43
CA VAL A 58 -0.48 8.05 4.87
C VAL A 58 -1.53 8.02 5.99
N TYR A 59 -2.76 8.39 5.68
CA TYR A 59 -3.85 8.38 6.65
C TYR A 59 -4.97 7.44 6.20
N TYR A 60 -5.24 6.42 7.01
CA TYR A 60 -6.30 5.45 6.72
C TYR A 60 -6.21 4.90 5.29
N PRO A 61 -5.07 4.27 4.92
CA PRO A 61 -4.90 3.73 3.58
C PRO A 61 -5.89 2.59 3.37
N LEU A 62 -6.78 2.76 2.42
CA LEU A 62 -7.79 1.75 2.14
C LEU A 62 -7.35 0.81 1.03
N ASP A 63 -6.70 1.35 0.00
CA ASP A 63 -6.28 0.57 -1.15
C ASP A 63 -4.95 1.08 -1.73
N VAL A 64 -4.29 0.24 -2.55
CA VAL A 64 -2.96 0.49 -3.12
C VAL A 64 -2.85 -0.11 -4.51
N ALA A 65 -2.15 0.56 -5.41
CA ALA A 65 -1.75 0.03 -6.71
C ALA A 65 -0.41 0.66 -7.15
N THR A 66 0.22 0.09 -8.17
CA THR A 66 1.43 0.66 -8.78
C THR A 66 1.24 0.97 -10.26
N ASP A 67 1.97 1.97 -10.76
CA ASP A 67 2.06 2.22 -12.20
C ASP A 67 3.20 1.40 -12.85
N SER A 68 3.34 1.50 -14.17
CA SER A 68 4.37 0.82 -14.95
C SER A 68 5.80 1.23 -14.58
N ALA A 69 5.99 2.40 -13.97
CA ALA A 69 7.28 2.88 -13.47
C ALA A 69 7.59 2.39 -12.04
N GLY A 70 6.66 1.66 -11.40
CA GLY A 70 6.78 1.18 -10.03
C GLY A 70 6.50 2.24 -8.96
N ASN A 71 5.90 3.38 -9.32
CA ASN A 71 5.41 4.32 -8.33
C ASN A 71 4.20 3.74 -7.60
N VAL A 72 4.12 3.99 -6.29
CA VAL A 72 3.09 3.43 -5.40
C VAL A 72 2.02 4.48 -5.15
N TYR A 73 0.79 4.15 -5.53
CA TYR A 73 -0.41 4.96 -5.34
C TYR A 73 -1.18 4.42 -4.14
N VAL A 74 -1.53 5.29 -3.19
CA VAL A 74 -2.21 4.90 -1.95
C VAL A 74 -3.49 5.72 -1.81
N MET A 75 -4.64 5.05 -1.78
CA MET A 75 -5.93 5.69 -1.53
C MET A 75 -6.13 5.93 -0.04
N GLU A 76 -6.30 7.20 0.34
CA GLU A 76 -6.65 7.61 1.69
C GLU A 76 -8.17 7.78 1.82
N TYR A 77 -8.83 6.89 2.55
CA TYR A 77 -10.29 6.80 2.61
C TYR A 77 -10.98 8.07 3.06
N TYR A 78 -10.66 8.57 4.26
CA TYR A 78 -11.32 9.76 4.82
C TYR A 78 -10.89 11.06 4.14
N ASN A 79 -9.71 11.10 3.54
CA ASN A 79 -9.22 12.27 2.82
C ASN A 79 -9.70 12.32 1.36
N ASN A 80 -10.32 11.25 0.87
CA ASN A 80 -10.81 11.15 -0.52
C ASN A 80 -9.75 11.55 -1.54
N ARG A 81 -8.52 11.08 -1.35
CA ARG A 81 -7.40 11.39 -2.24
C ARG A 81 -6.48 10.19 -2.44
N ILE A 82 -5.71 10.24 -3.48
CA ILE A 82 -4.59 9.32 -3.71
C ILE A 82 -3.28 10.06 -3.46
N LYS A 83 -2.40 9.45 -2.67
CA LYS A 83 -0.99 9.84 -2.54
C LYS A 83 -0.12 8.96 -3.41
N VAL A 84 0.90 9.57 -4.00
CA VAL A 84 1.85 8.87 -4.87
C VAL A 84 3.24 8.97 -4.29
N PHE A 85 3.91 7.82 -4.22
CA PHE A 85 5.30 7.68 -3.80
C PHE A 85 6.09 7.05 -4.95
N ASP A 86 7.37 7.36 -5.05
CA ASP A 86 8.25 6.59 -5.92
C ASP A 86 8.57 5.21 -5.33
N SER A 87 9.26 4.36 -6.09
CA SER A 87 9.65 3.02 -5.67
C SER A 87 10.59 2.99 -4.46
N SER A 88 11.24 4.11 -4.11
CA SER A 88 12.06 4.27 -2.91
C SER A 88 11.27 4.70 -1.67
N GLY A 89 9.99 5.05 -1.83
CA GLY A 89 9.09 5.54 -0.79
C GLY A 89 9.14 7.06 -0.59
N ALA A 90 9.77 7.82 -1.50
CA ALA A 90 9.70 9.27 -1.44
C ALA A 90 8.35 9.77 -1.96
N TYR A 91 7.75 10.72 -1.24
CA TYR A 91 6.49 11.32 -1.64
C TYR A 91 6.66 12.19 -2.90
N LEU A 92 5.83 11.94 -3.91
CA LEU A 92 5.83 12.69 -5.16
C LEU A 92 4.72 13.74 -5.21
N ARG A 93 3.46 13.33 -5.01
CA ARG A 93 2.28 14.18 -5.14
C ARG A 93 1.05 13.54 -4.51
N SER A 94 -0.04 14.31 -4.47
CA SER A 94 -1.39 13.78 -4.19
C SER A 94 -2.42 14.51 -5.05
N PHE A 95 -3.55 13.85 -5.30
CA PHE A 95 -4.68 14.40 -6.05
C PHE A 95 -6.00 13.80 -5.52
N GLY A 96 -7.13 14.38 -5.93
CA GLY A 96 -8.45 14.02 -5.48
C GLY A 96 -9.01 15.03 -4.48
N GLY A 97 -10.12 14.68 -3.87
CA GLY A 97 -10.87 15.45 -2.88
C GLY A 97 -12.28 14.94 -2.72
N TYR A 98 -12.94 15.31 -1.62
CA TYR A 98 -14.33 14.97 -1.40
C TYR A 98 -15.25 15.79 -2.30
N GLY A 99 -16.16 15.15 -3.04
CA GLY A 99 -17.16 15.82 -3.86
C GLY A 99 -17.65 15.01 -5.05
N ASN A 100 -18.48 15.66 -5.88
CA ASN A 100 -19.10 15.07 -7.08
C ASN A 100 -18.41 15.50 -8.38
N GLY A 101 -17.46 16.41 -8.32
CA GLY A 101 -16.71 16.87 -9.48
C GLY A 101 -15.90 15.74 -10.14
N CYS A 102 -15.43 16.01 -11.36
CA CYS A 102 -14.69 15.02 -12.13
C CYS A 102 -13.42 14.54 -11.39
N ASN A 103 -12.65 15.47 -10.81
CA ASN A 103 -11.44 15.16 -10.06
C ASN A 103 -11.69 14.87 -8.56
N GLN A 104 -12.92 14.54 -8.18
CA GLN A 104 -13.34 14.30 -6.81
C GLN A 104 -14.05 12.96 -6.71
N TRP A 105 -14.15 12.39 -5.50
CA TRP A 105 -14.96 11.20 -5.20
C TRP A 105 -15.48 11.23 -3.77
N GLN A 106 -16.40 10.31 -3.46
CA GLN A 106 -17.01 10.20 -2.15
C GLN A 106 -16.75 8.80 -1.58
N TYR A 107 -15.76 8.69 -0.69
CA TYR A 107 -15.41 7.46 0.01
C TYR A 107 -15.27 6.26 -0.92
N ALA A 108 -14.46 6.41 -1.97
CA ALA A 108 -14.10 5.32 -2.87
C ALA A 108 -13.45 4.18 -2.08
N ARG A 109 -13.72 2.93 -2.48
CA ARG A 109 -13.25 1.77 -1.73
C ARG A 109 -12.13 1.01 -2.41
N GLN A 110 -12.17 0.86 -3.72
CA GLN A 110 -11.09 0.25 -4.47
C GLN A 110 -10.77 1.09 -5.71
N PHE A 111 -9.51 1.05 -6.09
CA PHE A 111 -9.05 1.54 -7.38
C PHE A 111 -8.03 0.55 -7.95
N THR A 112 -7.78 0.62 -9.24
CA THR A 112 -6.72 -0.14 -9.89
C THR A 112 -6.06 0.72 -10.95
N ILE A 113 -4.85 0.34 -11.37
CA ILE A 113 -4.13 0.95 -12.47
C ILE A 113 -3.96 -0.10 -13.57
N TYR A 114 -4.42 0.22 -14.76
CA TYR A 114 -4.27 -0.62 -15.94
C TYR A 114 -3.84 0.22 -17.14
N ASN A 115 -2.73 -0.15 -17.79
CA ASN A 115 -2.12 0.60 -18.90
C ASN A 115 -2.00 2.11 -18.57
N ASP A 116 -1.48 2.42 -17.38
CA ASP A 116 -1.27 3.78 -16.87
C ASP A 116 -2.53 4.65 -16.80
N VAL A 117 -3.70 4.01 -16.72
CA VAL A 117 -4.99 4.63 -16.41
C VAL A 117 -5.46 4.15 -15.05
N ILE A 118 -5.85 5.09 -14.19
CA ILE A 118 -6.41 4.82 -12.87
C ILE A 118 -7.92 4.67 -13.03
N TYR A 119 -8.50 3.59 -12.49
CA TYR A 119 -9.95 3.35 -12.41
C TYR A 119 -10.37 3.30 -10.96
N ILE A 120 -11.38 4.06 -10.57
CA ILE A 120 -11.84 4.22 -9.19
C ILE A 120 -13.30 3.83 -9.05
N ALA A 121 -13.62 2.98 -8.06
CA ALA A 121 -14.97 2.70 -7.61
C ALA A 121 -15.41 3.78 -6.60
N ASP A 122 -16.08 4.83 -7.08
CA ASP A 122 -16.59 5.96 -6.29
C ASP A 122 -17.89 5.56 -5.59
N THR A 123 -17.76 4.92 -4.43
CA THR A 123 -18.82 4.19 -3.75
C THR A 123 -20.04 5.04 -3.46
N TYR A 124 -19.88 6.13 -2.72
CA TYR A 124 -21.03 6.99 -2.37
C TYR A 124 -21.36 8.01 -3.46
N GLY A 125 -20.42 8.28 -4.37
CA GLY A 125 -20.71 8.98 -5.63
C GLY A 125 -21.51 8.13 -6.61
N ARG A 126 -21.65 6.81 -6.38
CA ARG A 126 -22.37 5.82 -7.20
C ARG A 126 -21.92 5.84 -8.66
N LYS A 127 -20.62 6.00 -8.87
CA LYS A 127 -19.99 6.13 -10.19
C LYS A 127 -18.69 5.33 -10.25
N VAL A 128 -18.26 5.09 -11.46
CA VAL A 128 -16.90 4.69 -11.75
C VAL A 128 -16.22 5.83 -12.48
N LYS A 129 -14.98 6.10 -12.17
CA LYS A 129 -14.22 7.20 -12.77
C LYS A 129 -12.86 6.72 -13.23
N SER A 130 -12.37 7.27 -14.34
CA SER A 130 -11.00 7.03 -14.78
C SER A 130 -10.17 8.32 -14.80
N PHE A 131 -8.85 8.16 -14.56
CA PHE A 131 -7.92 9.27 -14.44
C PHE A 131 -6.59 8.95 -15.13
N THR A 132 -5.88 10.00 -15.53
CA THR A 132 -4.46 9.88 -15.85
C THR A 132 -3.65 9.60 -14.56
N LEU A 133 -2.40 9.17 -14.70
CA LEU A 133 -1.48 9.01 -13.56
C LEU A 133 -1.24 10.33 -12.80
N THR A 134 -1.45 11.48 -13.44
CA THR A 134 -1.33 12.80 -12.80
C THR A 134 -2.59 13.24 -12.05
N GLY A 135 -3.66 12.43 -12.11
CA GLY A 135 -4.93 12.71 -11.42
C GLY A 135 -5.92 13.56 -12.21
N GLN A 136 -5.71 13.74 -13.52
CA GLN A 136 -6.69 14.39 -14.38
C GLN A 136 -7.80 13.40 -14.73
N CYS A 137 -9.03 13.78 -14.52
CA CYS A 137 -10.21 12.97 -14.89
C CYS A 137 -10.27 12.77 -16.40
N LYS A 138 -10.56 11.52 -16.81
CA LYS A 138 -10.76 11.10 -18.20
C LYS A 138 -12.22 10.84 -18.49
N ASP A 139 -12.80 9.86 -17.78
CA ASP A 139 -14.15 9.39 -18.03
C ASP A 139 -14.91 9.22 -16.70
N ILE A 140 -16.24 9.31 -16.77
CA ILE A 140 -17.17 9.04 -15.69
C ILE A 140 -18.28 8.16 -16.25
N GLY A 141 -18.53 7.03 -15.59
CA GLY A 141 -19.58 6.09 -15.99
C GLY A 141 -20.45 5.63 -14.83
N THR A 142 -21.53 4.97 -15.19
CA THR A 142 -22.34 4.19 -14.27
C THR A 142 -21.82 2.77 -14.21
N SER A 143 -21.98 2.10 -13.06
CA SER A 143 -21.37 0.79 -12.83
C SER A 143 -22.31 -0.39 -13.05
N GLY A 144 -23.63 -0.14 -13.26
CA GLY A 144 -24.63 -1.21 -13.18
C GLY A 144 -24.87 -1.78 -11.79
N VAL A 145 -24.09 -1.35 -10.78
CA VAL A 145 -24.25 -1.69 -9.36
C VAL A 145 -24.49 -0.42 -8.54
N SER A 146 -25.33 -0.49 -7.51
CA SER A 146 -25.81 0.71 -6.79
C SER A 146 -24.74 1.45 -6.02
N TYR A 147 -23.78 0.72 -5.46
CA TYR A 147 -22.64 1.22 -4.67
C TYR A 147 -21.40 0.46 -5.13
N PRO A 148 -20.64 0.98 -6.09
CA PRO A 148 -19.43 0.30 -6.56
C PRO A 148 -18.39 0.28 -5.43
N HIS A 149 -17.97 -0.90 -5.04
CA HIS A 149 -16.94 -1.13 -4.01
C HIS A 149 -15.64 -1.65 -4.63
N ALA A 150 -15.78 -2.60 -5.53
CA ALA A 150 -14.71 -3.35 -6.13
C ALA A 150 -14.57 -3.03 -7.62
N ILE A 151 -13.33 -2.99 -8.11
CA ILE A 151 -13.03 -2.71 -9.50
C ILE A 151 -11.80 -3.49 -9.97
N ALA A 152 -11.90 -4.15 -11.12
CA ALA A 152 -10.78 -4.83 -11.76
C ALA A 152 -10.86 -4.64 -13.28
N VAL A 153 -9.70 -4.62 -13.95
CA VAL A 153 -9.61 -4.26 -15.37
C VAL A 153 -8.73 -5.28 -16.09
N ASN A 154 -9.17 -5.74 -17.26
CA ASN A 154 -8.35 -6.50 -18.19
C ASN A 154 -8.21 -5.77 -19.55
N SER A 155 -7.67 -6.43 -20.55
CA SER A 155 -7.44 -5.83 -21.89
C SER A 155 -8.72 -5.31 -22.58
N ASN A 156 -9.89 -5.77 -22.18
CA ASN A 156 -11.14 -5.49 -22.91
C ASN A 156 -12.17 -4.77 -22.04
N TYR A 157 -12.20 -5.02 -20.72
CA TYR A 157 -13.32 -4.62 -19.87
C TYR A 157 -12.89 -4.15 -18.50
N VAL A 158 -13.78 -3.36 -17.89
CA VAL A 158 -13.78 -2.96 -16.50
C VAL A 158 -14.90 -3.73 -15.80
N PHE A 159 -14.56 -4.51 -14.76
CA PHE A 159 -15.49 -5.25 -13.92
C PHE A 159 -15.72 -4.48 -12.64
N ILE A 160 -16.97 -4.34 -12.22
CA ILE A 160 -17.37 -3.53 -11.06
C ILE A 160 -18.28 -4.36 -10.16
N GLY A 161 -17.92 -4.46 -8.88
CA GLY A 161 -18.70 -5.16 -7.86
C GLY A 161 -19.14 -4.23 -6.73
N GLY A 162 -20.01 -4.73 -5.87
CA GLY A 162 -20.50 -3.98 -4.72
C GLY A 162 -21.28 -4.86 -3.74
N PRO A 163 -22.12 -4.26 -2.86
CA PRO A 163 -22.88 -4.96 -1.84
C PRO A 163 -24.09 -5.73 -2.40
N GLN A 164 -23.91 -6.37 -3.53
CA GLN A 164 -24.93 -7.13 -4.26
C GLN A 164 -24.28 -8.36 -4.89
N ASN A 165 -25.07 -9.34 -5.24
CA ASN A 165 -24.64 -10.52 -5.99
C ASN A 165 -24.61 -10.26 -7.49
N SER A 166 -24.14 -9.09 -7.92
CA SER A 166 -24.03 -8.71 -9.33
C SER A 166 -22.70 -8.05 -9.62
N ILE A 167 -22.23 -8.25 -10.85
CA ILE A 167 -21.03 -7.62 -11.40
C ILE A 167 -21.44 -6.83 -12.63
N GLY A 168 -21.17 -5.53 -12.60
CA GLY A 168 -21.29 -4.66 -13.77
C GLY A 168 -20.04 -4.78 -14.65
N VAL A 169 -20.23 -4.68 -15.95
CA VAL A 169 -19.15 -4.70 -16.93
C VAL A 169 -19.27 -3.47 -17.84
N SER A 170 -18.17 -2.77 -18.01
CA SER A 170 -18.06 -1.59 -18.86
C SER A 170 -16.86 -1.71 -19.82
N ASP A 171 -16.84 -0.92 -20.87
CA ASP A 171 -15.64 -0.69 -21.65
C ASP A 171 -14.65 0.23 -20.89
N HIS A 172 -13.48 0.48 -21.45
CA HIS A 172 -12.44 1.32 -20.83
C HIS A 172 -12.81 2.83 -20.78
N ARG A 173 -13.83 3.25 -21.52
CA ARG A 173 -14.43 4.60 -21.43
C ARG A 173 -15.57 4.66 -20.43
N LEU A 174 -15.76 3.59 -19.67
CA LEU A 174 -16.78 3.45 -18.65
C LEU A 174 -18.22 3.51 -19.19
N ASN A 175 -18.42 3.19 -20.48
CA ASN A 175 -19.74 2.92 -21.01
C ASN A 175 -20.18 1.54 -20.52
N GLN A 176 -21.28 1.51 -19.77
CA GLN A 176 -21.83 0.26 -19.26
C GLN A 176 -22.27 -0.64 -20.43
N ARG A 177 -21.86 -1.91 -20.39
CA ARG A 177 -22.20 -2.93 -21.39
C ARG A 177 -23.26 -3.89 -20.86
N THR A 178 -23.00 -4.49 -19.71
CA THR A 178 -23.89 -5.45 -19.10
C THR A 178 -23.80 -5.44 -17.58
N THR A 179 -24.76 -6.07 -16.93
CA THR A 179 -24.71 -6.39 -15.50
C THR A 179 -25.10 -7.83 -15.34
N GLN A 180 -24.18 -8.64 -14.85
CA GLN A 180 -24.43 -10.06 -14.62
C GLN A 180 -24.86 -10.30 -13.17
N SER A 181 -26.02 -10.90 -12.97
CA SER A 181 -26.44 -11.46 -11.68
C SER A 181 -25.69 -12.77 -11.43
N ILE A 182 -25.01 -12.86 -10.33
CA ILE A 182 -24.28 -14.04 -9.90
C ILE A 182 -25.17 -14.83 -8.91
N ASN A 183 -25.12 -16.15 -8.98
CA ASN A 183 -25.84 -16.97 -8.02
C ASN A 183 -25.41 -16.61 -6.59
N SER A 184 -26.38 -16.35 -5.72
CA SER A 184 -26.16 -15.95 -4.32
C SER A 184 -25.39 -16.98 -3.50
N ASN A 185 -25.28 -18.24 -3.95
CA ASN A 185 -24.43 -19.24 -3.32
C ASN A 185 -22.93 -18.94 -3.54
N TYR A 186 -22.58 -18.21 -4.59
CA TYR A 186 -21.20 -17.92 -4.96
C TYR A 186 -20.79 -16.49 -4.57
N LEU A 187 -21.67 -15.51 -4.73
CA LEU A 187 -21.38 -14.11 -4.42
C LEU A 187 -22.54 -13.46 -3.67
N SER A 188 -22.20 -12.67 -2.66
CA SER A 188 -23.14 -11.82 -1.92
C SER A 188 -22.66 -10.38 -1.86
N TYR A 189 -21.36 -10.16 -1.67
CA TYR A 189 -20.79 -8.85 -1.52
C TYR A 189 -19.33 -8.81 -2.03
N ALA A 190 -19.13 -8.33 -3.25
CA ALA A 190 -17.79 -8.06 -3.77
C ALA A 190 -17.22 -6.83 -3.06
N TRP A 191 -16.30 -7.04 -2.11
CA TRP A 191 -15.63 -5.93 -1.43
C TRP A 191 -14.42 -5.44 -2.20
N GLY A 192 -13.58 -6.33 -2.65
CA GLY A 192 -12.44 -6.11 -3.52
C GLY A 192 -12.26 -7.24 -4.52
N MET A 193 -11.60 -6.97 -5.62
CA MET A 193 -11.37 -7.95 -6.67
C MET A 193 -10.11 -7.67 -7.47
N SER A 194 -9.55 -8.74 -8.06
CA SER A 194 -8.40 -8.67 -8.93
C SER A 194 -8.54 -9.62 -10.12
N ILE A 195 -7.83 -9.30 -11.20
CA ILE A 195 -7.73 -10.14 -12.39
C ILE A 195 -6.31 -10.73 -12.45
N ASN A 196 -6.21 -12.00 -12.84
CA ASN A 196 -4.92 -12.65 -13.01
C ASN A 196 -4.13 -12.04 -14.17
N PRO A 197 -2.79 -12.21 -14.24
CA PRO A 197 -1.96 -11.62 -15.29
C PRO A 197 -2.37 -12.01 -16.70
N ALA A 198 -2.95 -13.20 -16.91
CA ALA A 198 -3.48 -13.64 -18.21
C ALA A 198 -4.80 -12.96 -18.62
N GLY A 199 -5.43 -12.20 -17.73
CA GLY A 199 -6.67 -11.45 -17.99
C GLY A 199 -7.94 -12.28 -18.09
N ASN A 200 -7.87 -13.57 -17.77
CA ASN A 200 -8.95 -14.55 -18.00
C ASN A 200 -9.60 -15.12 -16.73
N LYS A 201 -9.16 -14.68 -15.54
CA LYS A 201 -9.72 -15.06 -14.25
C LYS A 201 -9.93 -13.86 -13.37
N LEU A 202 -11.05 -13.82 -12.66
CA LEU A 202 -11.43 -12.81 -11.69
C LEU A 202 -11.56 -13.46 -10.31
N ALA A 203 -10.75 -13.02 -9.34
CA ALA A 203 -10.93 -13.34 -7.93
C ALA A 203 -11.67 -12.22 -7.22
N ILE A 204 -12.61 -12.58 -6.36
CA ILE A 204 -13.43 -11.65 -5.57
C ILE A 204 -13.35 -12.04 -4.10
N ALA A 205 -13.03 -11.10 -3.25
CA ALA A 205 -13.19 -11.21 -1.81
C ALA A 205 -14.66 -10.94 -1.44
N ASP A 206 -15.39 -11.99 -1.06
CA ASP A 206 -16.76 -11.86 -0.58
C ASP A 206 -16.78 -11.63 0.93
N TYR A 207 -16.93 -10.38 1.29
CA TYR A 207 -16.96 -9.94 2.68
C TYR A 207 -18.03 -10.62 3.52
N ASN A 208 -19.24 -10.78 2.97
CA ASN A 208 -20.36 -11.34 3.72
C ASN A 208 -20.27 -12.87 3.86
N LYS A 209 -19.73 -13.53 2.84
CA LYS A 209 -19.62 -15.00 2.83
C LYS A 209 -18.32 -15.54 3.40
N ASN A 210 -17.39 -14.66 3.79
CA ASN A 210 -16.10 -15.04 4.36
C ASN A 210 -15.31 -16.00 3.45
N HIS A 211 -15.33 -15.78 2.14
CA HIS A 211 -14.60 -16.58 1.20
C HIS A 211 -13.99 -15.72 0.06
N VAL A 212 -13.08 -16.31 -0.66
CA VAL A 212 -12.67 -15.85 -1.98
C VAL A 212 -13.34 -16.76 -3.01
N VAL A 213 -13.94 -16.15 -4.03
CA VAL A 213 -14.54 -16.86 -5.17
C VAL A 213 -13.82 -16.47 -6.44
N GLU A 214 -13.57 -17.43 -7.32
CA GLU A 214 -12.94 -17.23 -8.62
C GLU A 214 -13.93 -17.53 -9.76
N PHE A 215 -13.86 -16.69 -10.78
CA PHE A 215 -14.61 -16.83 -12.04
C PHE A 215 -13.65 -16.86 -13.22
N SER A 216 -13.95 -17.64 -14.26
CA SER A 216 -13.36 -17.47 -15.55
C SER A 216 -14.04 -16.34 -16.30
N ILE A 217 -13.26 -15.58 -17.08
CA ILE A 217 -13.72 -14.46 -17.92
C ILE A 217 -13.76 -14.95 -19.37
N SER A 218 -14.93 -14.81 -20.02
CA SER A 218 -15.09 -15.05 -21.44
C SER A 218 -15.87 -13.89 -22.07
N GLY A 219 -15.14 -12.96 -22.72
CA GLY A 219 -15.71 -11.68 -23.11
C GLY A 219 -16.16 -10.87 -21.90
N ASP A 220 -17.39 -10.39 -21.93
CA ASP A 220 -18.02 -9.66 -20.82
C ASP A 220 -18.84 -10.56 -19.86
N TRP A 221 -18.61 -11.88 -19.92
CA TRP A 221 -19.30 -12.89 -19.10
C TRP A 221 -18.39 -13.60 -18.12
N LEU A 222 -18.91 -13.83 -16.90
CA LEU A 222 -18.25 -14.52 -15.81
C LEU A 222 -18.88 -15.90 -15.58
N THR A 223 -18.04 -16.93 -15.51
CA THR A 223 -18.47 -18.30 -15.17
C THR A 223 -17.75 -18.73 -13.89
N TYR A 224 -18.52 -19.18 -12.90
CA TYR A 224 -17.99 -19.69 -11.64
C TYR A 224 -17.02 -20.85 -11.88
N THR A 225 -15.87 -20.82 -11.20
CA THR A 225 -14.87 -21.90 -11.26
C THR A 225 -14.67 -22.58 -9.91
N GLN A 226 -14.34 -21.81 -8.89
CA GLN A 226 -14.02 -22.35 -7.56
C GLN A 226 -14.17 -21.29 -6.46
N LYS A 227 -14.18 -21.74 -5.19
CA LYS A 227 -14.12 -20.86 -4.03
C LYS A 227 -13.46 -21.56 -2.84
N THR A 228 -12.97 -20.76 -1.88
CA THR A 228 -12.51 -21.24 -0.57
C THR A 228 -13.69 -21.64 0.33
N SER A 229 -13.40 -22.18 1.51
CA SER A 229 -14.44 -22.39 2.54
C SER A 229 -15.10 -21.07 2.93
N SER A 230 -16.40 -21.12 3.21
CA SER A 230 -17.20 -19.97 3.67
C SER A 230 -17.32 -19.88 5.20
N THR A 231 -16.55 -20.70 5.93
CA THR A 231 -16.58 -20.71 7.40
C THR A 231 -15.87 -19.46 7.94
N TYR A 232 -16.56 -18.68 8.77
CA TYR A 232 -15.96 -17.57 9.52
C TYR A 232 -14.99 -18.12 10.57
N SER A 233 -13.69 -17.97 10.38
CA SER A 233 -12.67 -18.51 11.27
C SER A 233 -11.34 -17.80 11.11
N SER A 234 -10.54 -17.73 12.17
CA SER A 234 -9.14 -17.29 12.14
C SER A 234 -8.17 -18.43 11.79
N GLY A 235 -8.65 -19.66 11.56
CA GLY A 235 -7.83 -20.79 11.11
C GLY A 235 -7.18 -20.52 9.74
N ASN A 236 -6.13 -21.26 9.41
CA ASN A 236 -5.49 -21.18 8.11
C ASN A 236 -6.43 -21.67 7.00
N GLY A 237 -6.52 -20.93 5.90
CA GLY A 237 -7.42 -21.23 4.79
C GLY A 237 -8.87 -20.77 5.00
N TYR A 238 -9.19 -20.22 6.15
CA TYR A 238 -10.48 -19.59 6.46
C TYR A 238 -10.32 -18.09 6.58
N PHE A 239 -11.43 -17.33 6.54
CA PHE A 239 -11.41 -15.88 6.62
C PHE A 239 -12.35 -15.32 7.68
N GLN A 240 -11.98 -14.14 8.18
CA GLN A 240 -12.82 -13.26 8.97
C GLN A 240 -13.01 -11.94 8.21
N ARG A 241 -13.98 -11.92 7.29
CA ARG A 241 -14.29 -10.79 6.41
C ARG A 241 -13.12 -10.44 5.46
N PRO A 242 -12.84 -11.24 4.43
CA PRO A 242 -11.85 -10.90 3.42
C PRO A 242 -12.29 -9.65 2.66
N THR A 243 -11.34 -8.77 2.35
CA THR A 243 -11.65 -7.46 1.77
C THR A 243 -11.04 -7.24 0.40
N ASP A 244 -9.93 -7.88 0.08
CA ASP A 244 -9.32 -7.72 -1.23
C ASP A 244 -8.43 -8.89 -1.62
N THR A 245 -8.10 -8.96 -2.91
CA THR A 245 -7.28 -10.03 -3.50
C THR A 245 -6.23 -9.46 -4.44
N GLY A 246 -5.15 -10.22 -4.68
CA GLY A 246 -4.14 -9.93 -5.70
C GLY A 246 -3.52 -11.22 -6.22
N TYR A 247 -3.30 -11.32 -7.54
CA TYR A 247 -2.62 -12.46 -8.16
C TYR A 247 -1.14 -12.17 -8.39
N ASP A 248 -0.27 -13.15 -8.13
CA ASP A 248 1.10 -13.14 -8.64
C ASP A 248 1.20 -13.76 -10.05
N SER A 249 2.38 -13.68 -10.66
CA SER A 249 2.64 -14.20 -12.01
C SER A 249 2.49 -15.73 -12.11
N SER A 250 2.61 -16.43 -10.99
CA SER A 250 2.41 -17.88 -10.88
C SER A 250 0.95 -18.29 -10.68
N GLY A 251 0.03 -17.30 -10.56
CA GLY A 251 -1.39 -17.52 -10.33
C GLY A 251 -1.73 -17.81 -8.87
N ASN A 252 -0.82 -17.58 -7.91
CA ASN A 252 -1.17 -17.60 -6.51
C ASN A 252 -2.00 -16.36 -6.16
N ILE A 253 -2.90 -16.50 -5.19
CA ILE A 253 -3.79 -15.43 -4.72
C ILE A 253 -3.40 -15.01 -3.30
N TYR A 254 -3.23 -13.72 -3.10
CA TYR A 254 -3.02 -13.10 -1.81
C TYR A 254 -4.31 -12.41 -1.38
N VAL A 255 -4.68 -12.53 -0.11
CA VAL A 255 -5.98 -12.08 0.40
C VAL A 255 -5.80 -11.30 1.70
N ALA A 256 -6.33 -10.09 1.75
CA ALA A 256 -6.46 -9.30 2.97
C ALA A 256 -7.60 -9.87 3.83
N ASP A 257 -7.27 -10.37 5.01
CA ASP A 257 -8.19 -10.97 5.98
C ASP A 257 -8.41 -10.00 7.15
N LEU A 258 -9.44 -9.17 7.01
CA LEU A 258 -9.63 -7.93 7.78
C LEU A 258 -9.58 -8.12 9.29
N TYR A 259 -10.49 -8.94 9.84
CA TYR A 259 -10.60 -9.12 11.29
C TYR A 259 -9.64 -10.17 11.85
N ALA A 260 -9.01 -10.99 10.99
CA ALA A 260 -7.90 -11.82 11.38
C ALA A 260 -6.55 -11.08 11.33
N HIS A 261 -6.54 -9.81 10.89
CA HIS A 261 -5.36 -8.93 10.87
C HIS A 261 -4.15 -9.53 10.17
N ARG A 262 -4.38 -10.13 9.00
CA ARG A 262 -3.34 -10.88 8.27
C ARG A 262 -3.55 -10.81 6.76
N VAL A 263 -2.52 -11.20 6.04
CA VAL A 263 -2.58 -11.58 4.63
C VAL A 263 -2.37 -13.08 4.52
N GLN A 264 -3.17 -13.77 3.71
CA GLN A 264 -3.00 -15.19 3.41
C GLN A 264 -2.68 -15.39 1.94
N LYS A 265 -1.80 -16.37 1.66
CA LYS A 265 -1.43 -16.83 0.32
C LYS A 265 -2.10 -18.17 0.03
N PHE A 266 -2.67 -18.29 -1.16
CA PHE A 266 -3.27 -19.51 -1.71
C PHE A 266 -2.64 -19.81 -3.08
N ASN A 267 -2.54 -21.07 -3.44
CA ASN A 267 -2.16 -21.45 -4.81
C ASN A 267 -3.33 -21.26 -5.80
N SER A 268 -3.09 -21.50 -7.07
CA SER A 268 -4.07 -21.37 -8.16
C SER A 268 -5.30 -22.28 -8.04
N SER A 269 -5.27 -23.28 -7.15
CA SER A 269 -6.40 -24.14 -6.79
C SER A 269 -7.07 -23.72 -5.48
N LEU A 270 -6.82 -22.52 -4.99
CA LEU A 270 -7.32 -21.96 -3.73
C LEU A 270 -6.98 -22.80 -2.49
N VAL A 271 -5.84 -23.52 -2.51
CA VAL A 271 -5.31 -24.23 -1.34
C VAL A 271 -4.36 -23.31 -0.58
N TYR A 272 -4.58 -23.15 0.72
CA TYR A 272 -3.75 -22.35 1.60
C TYR A 272 -2.28 -22.76 1.54
N GLN A 273 -1.39 -21.77 1.48
CA GLN A 273 0.06 -21.94 1.43
C GLN A 273 0.77 -21.31 2.62
N ALA A 274 0.50 -20.02 2.88
CA ALA A 274 1.21 -19.25 3.88
C ALA A 274 0.37 -18.08 4.38
N LYS A 275 0.82 -17.43 5.44
CA LYS A 275 0.27 -16.17 5.94
C LYS A 275 1.34 -15.28 6.55
N VAL A 276 1.06 -13.98 6.60
CA VAL A 276 1.83 -13.00 7.37
C VAL A 276 0.88 -12.09 8.13
N GLY A 277 1.33 -11.66 9.30
CA GLY A 277 0.61 -10.71 10.14
C GLY A 277 -0.22 -11.35 11.25
N SER A 278 -0.49 -10.52 12.22
CA SER A 278 -1.39 -10.70 13.37
C SER A 278 -1.73 -9.30 13.88
N TYR A 279 -2.73 -9.16 14.74
CA TYR A 279 -3.04 -7.87 15.33
C TYR A 279 -1.82 -7.26 16.04
N SER A 280 -1.35 -6.12 15.57
CA SER A 280 -0.24 -5.39 16.18
C SER A 280 -0.26 -3.92 15.78
N THR A 281 0.22 -3.06 16.68
CA THR A 281 0.39 -1.63 16.44
C THR A 281 1.75 -1.27 15.85
N SER A 282 2.65 -2.24 15.67
CA SER A 282 4.03 -1.99 15.22
C SER A 282 4.51 -2.94 14.13
N SER A 283 4.39 -4.25 14.32
CA SER A 283 4.99 -5.27 13.44
C SER A 283 3.98 -6.14 12.68
N GLY A 284 2.70 -6.05 13.02
CA GLY A 284 1.62 -6.76 12.35
C GLY A 284 0.65 -5.80 11.69
N PHE A 285 -0.57 -6.27 11.43
CA PHE A 285 -1.60 -5.47 10.82
C PHE A 285 -2.65 -4.98 11.83
N ARG A 286 -3.21 -3.79 11.54
CA ARG A 286 -4.45 -3.32 12.15
C ARG A 286 -5.47 -3.05 11.04
N TYR A 287 -6.28 -4.08 10.74
CA TYR A 287 -7.29 -4.06 9.68
C TYR A 287 -6.68 -3.82 8.29
N PRO A 288 -6.07 -4.84 7.67
CA PRO A 288 -5.67 -4.78 6.26
C PRO A 288 -6.92 -4.77 5.39
N TYR A 289 -7.05 -3.76 4.52
CA TYR A 289 -8.18 -3.63 3.61
C TYR A 289 -7.81 -3.96 2.17
N GLY A 290 -6.84 -3.25 1.60
CA GLY A 290 -6.45 -3.35 0.20
C GLY A 290 -5.26 -4.28 0.00
N MET A 291 -5.27 -4.99 -1.11
CA MET A 291 -4.21 -5.87 -1.59
C MET A 291 -3.91 -5.57 -3.05
N TYR A 292 -2.63 -5.54 -3.39
CA TYR A 292 -2.19 -5.45 -4.77
C TYR A 292 -0.92 -6.27 -4.98
N VAL A 293 -0.79 -6.86 -6.17
CA VAL A 293 0.45 -7.50 -6.59
C VAL A 293 0.88 -6.86 -7.91
N ASP A 294 2.11 -6.36 -7.96
CA ASP A 294 2.63 -5.72 -9.15
C ASP A 294 3.20 -6.73 -10.17
N SER A 295 3.56 -6.25 -11.35
CA SER A 295 4.13 -7.09 -12.42
C SER A 295 5.49 -7.71 -12.09
N ASN A 296 6.12 -7.31 -10.98
CA ASN A 296 7.37 -7.88 -10.47
C ASN A 296 7.13 -8.78 -9.24
N ASP A 297 5.89 -9.22 -9.04
CA ASP A 297 5.46 -10.06 -7.92
C ASP A 297 5.74 -9.46 -6.53
N LYS A 298 5.77 -8.13 -6.42
CA LYS A 298 5.76 -7.46 -5.13
C LYS A 298 4.33 -7.34 -4.61
N ILE A 299 4.12 -7.80 -3.41
CA ILE A 299 2.82 -7.82 -2.74
C ILE A 299 2.69 -6.60 -1.86
N TYR A 300 1.64 -5.82 -2.04
CA TYR A 300 1.33 -4.64 -1.23
C TYR A 300 0.05 -4.88 -0.44
N ALA A 301 0.08 -4.57 0.85
CA ALA A 301 -1.08 -4.65 1.71
C ALA A 301 -1.22 -3.35 2.52
N THR A 302 -2.43 -2.81 2.56
CA THR A 302 -2.70 -1.63 3.40
C THR A 302 -2.81 -2.04 4.86
N ASP A 303 -2.32 -1.20 5.75
CA ASP A 303 -2.39 -1.35 7.20
C ASP A 303 -3.12 -0.14 7.78
N PHE A 304 -4.46 -0.21 7.74
CA PHE A 304 -5.37 0.93 7.83
C PHE A 304 -5.18 1.80 9.09
N TYR A 305 -5.17 1.19 10.27
CA TYR A 305 -5.00 1.91 11.54
C TYR A 305 -3.54 2.05 12.00
N ASN A 306 -2.60 1.43 11.29
CA ASN A 306 -1.17 1.72 11.47
C ASN A 306 -0.69 2.79 10.45
N TYR A 307 -1.59 3.26 9.58
CA TYR A 307 -1.32 4.34 8.62
C TYR A 307 -0.17 4.02 7.67
N ALA A 308 -0.08 2.78 7.20
CA ALA A 308 1.00 2.28 6.38
C ALA A 308 0.50 1.44 5.21
N VAL A 309 1.33 1.32 4.18
CA VAL A 309 1.27 0.24 3.19
C VAL A 309 2.54 -0.57 3.35
N ARG A 310 2.40 -1.88 3.52
CA ARG A 310 3.50 -2.83 3.64
C ARG A 310 3.73 -3.55 2.34
N GLN A 311 4.99 -3.70 1.96
CA GLN A 311 5.41 -4.43 0.77
C GLN A 311 6.10 -5.73 1.19
N TYR A 312 5.77 -6.82 0.49
CA TYR A 312 6.33 -8.15 0.72
C TYR A 312 6.82 -8.75 -0.60
N ASP A 313 7.72 -9.70 -0.50
CA ASP A 313 8.03 -10.64 -1.57
C ASP A 313 7.04 -11.82 -1.60
N THR A 314 7.20 -12.73 -2.56
CA THR A 314 6.33 -13.91 -2.72
C THR A 314 6.44 -14.93 -1.59
N SER A 315 7.47 -14.84 -0.73
CA SER A 315 7.62 -15.63 0.50
C SER A 315 6.90 -15.00 1.71
N LEU A 316 6.28 -13.82 1.51
CA LEU A 316 5.67 -12.96 2.55
C LEU A 316 6.69 -12.39 3.54
N SER A 317 7.94 -12.17 3.10
CA SER A 317 8.95 -11.41 3.83
C SER A 317 8.78 -9.91 3.54
N GLU A 318 8.69 -9.07 4.58
CA GLU A 318 8.49 -7.62 4.40
C GLU A 318 9.75 -6.97 3.80
N THR A 319 9.59 -6.28 2.68
CA THR A 319 10.68 -5.65 1.92
C THR A 319 10.69 -4.13 2.03
N ALA A 320 9.51 -3.50 2.19
CA ALA A 320 9.38 -2.06 2.34
C ALA A 320 8.11 -1.66 3.09
N THR A 321 8.06 -0.41 3.56
CA THR A 321 6.87 0.21 4.16
C THR A 321 6.74 1.64 3.65
N TYR A 322 5.56 1.99 3.13
CA TYR A 322 5.20 3.33 2.67
C TYR A 322 4.27 3.99 3.70
N GLY A 323 4.51 5.25 4.01
CA GLY A 323 3.85 5.89 5.14
C GLY A 323 4.38 5.29 6.44
N GLY A 324 3.48 4.78 7.24
CA GLY A 324 3.79 4.26 8.57
C GLY A 324 3.58 5.33 9.61
N GLY A 325 2.87 4.93 10.67
CA GLY A 325 2.34 5.77 11.71
C GLY A 325 3.29 6.84 12.16
N ALA A 326 2.79 7.88 12.78
CA ALA A 326 3.57 9.00 13.26
C ALA A 326 4.85 8.50 13.95
N GLY A 327 5.86 8.25 13.12
CA GLY A 327 7.19 7.95 13.62
C GLY A 327 7.58 9.13 14.50
N THR A 328 8.05 8.88 15.70
CA THR A 328 8.62 9.93 16.51
C THR A 328 9.86 10.47 15.78
N ARG A 329 10.24 11.70 16.06
CA ARG A 329 11.52 12.25 15.56
C ARG A 329 12.68 11.29 15.86
N LEU A 330 12.62 10.63 17.00
CA LEU A 330 13.57 9.61 17.42
C LEU A 330 13.59 8.39 16.48
N SER A 331 12.42 7.85 16.11
CA SER A 331 12.35 6.69 15.19
C SER A 331 12.84 7.05 13.79
N ALA A 332 12.54 8.25 13.30
CA ALA A 332 13.04 8.74 12.03
C ALA A 332 14.57 8.91 12.05
N ALA A 333 15.11 9.50 13.11
CA ALA A 333 16.56 9.65 13.29
C ALA A 333 17.27 8.28 13.34
N LYS A 334 16.73 7.30 14.08
CA LYS A 334 17.27 5.93 14.14
C LYS A 334 17.28 5.25 12.76
N LYS A 335 16.20 5.44 11.95
CA LYS A 335 16.14 4.88 10.59
C LYS A 335 17.21 5.47 9.66
N VAL A 336 17.41 6.79 9.70
CA VAL A 336 18.47 7.48 8.94
C VAL A 336 19.86 7.01 9.35
N ILE A 337 20.13 6.95 10.67
CA ILE A 337 21.40 6.48 11.20
C ILE A 337 21.68 5.04 10.75
N LYS A 338 20.68 4.15 10.86
CA LYS A 338 20.82 2.76 10.41
C LYS A 338 21.17 2.68 8.92
N LYS A 339 20.52 3.52 8.07
CA LYS A 339 20.82 3.57 6.64
C LYS A 339 22.25 4.06 6.35
N ILE A 340 22.73 5.05 7.10
CA ILE A 340 24.11 5.55 6.98
C ILE A 340 25.11 4.47 7.39
N VAL A 341 24.90 3.85 8.56
CA VAL A 341 25.81 2.83 9.10
C VAL A 341 25.84 1.55 8.27
N SER A 342 24.73 1.21 7.59
CA SER A 342 24.66 0.04 6.71
C SER A 342 25.16 0.31 5.28
N ASN A 343 25.52 1.53 4.92
CA ASN A 343 26.07 1.85 3.60
C ASN A 343 27.58 1.57 3.59
N THR A 344 27.96 0.49 2.91
CA THR A 344 29.36 0.02 2.82
C THR A 344 30.29 1.04 2.16
N ASP A 345 29.79 1.86 1.24
CA ASP A 345 30.56 2.89 0.56
C ASP A 345 30.95 4.05 1.49
N LEU A 346 30.08 4.32 2.50
CA LEU A 346 30.30 5.36 3.50
C LEU A 346 31.03 4.85 4.73
N THR A 347 30.96 3.55 5.01
CA THR A 347 31.44 2.96 6.27
C THR A 347 32.69 2.11 6.11
N SER A 348 33.19 1.92 4.89
CA SER A 348 34.44 1.20 4.62
C SER A 348 35.60 1.86 5.38
N GLY A 349 36.25 1.10 6.26
CA GLY A 349 37.36 1.58 7.07
C GLY A 349 36.99 2.49 8.25
N ALA A 350 35.71 2.58 8.64
CA ALA A 350 35.29 3.36 9.81
C ALA A 350 34.70 2.48 10.94
N ASN A 351 34.97 2.85 12.18
CA ASN A 351 34.30 2.29 13.34
C ASN A 351 33.18 3.22 13.80
N PHE A 352 31.99 2.67 14.05
CA PHE A 352 30.82 3.42 14.48
C PHE A 352 30.45 3.11 15.91
N GLY A 353 30.17 4.13 16.71
CA GLY A 353 29.58 4.05 18.03
C GLY A 353 28.23 4.82 18.04
N LEU A 354 27.24 4.30 18.73
CA LEU A 354 25.96 4.99 18.98
C LEU A 354 25.85 5.30 20.47
N MET A 355 25.61 6.57 20.82
CA MET A 355 25.30 7.01 22.16
C MET A 355 23.90 7.64 22.17
N GLU A 356 23.06 7.22 23.08
CA GLU A 356 21.73 7.81 23.33
C GLU A 356 21.75 8.58 24.64
N TRP A 357 21.14 9.76 24.68
CA TRP A 357 20.93 10.51 25.90
C TRP A 357 19.48 11.03 25.98
N GLY A 358 19.00 11.19 27.18
CA GLY A 358 17.69 11.75 27.46
C GLY A 358 17.61 12.26 28.87
N THR A 359 16.69 13.20 29.11
CA THR A 359 16.36 13.61 30.47
C THR A 359 15.59 12.49 31.16
N ARG A 360 16.11 11.99 32.28
CA ARG A 360 15.29 11.20 33.22
C ARG A 360 14.28 12.15 33.87
N HIS A 361 13.01 11.88 33.67
CA HIS A 361 11.91 12.46 34.46
C HIS A 361 11.51 11.47 35.55
#